data_51e5a4e37a08f479ddcffab7995ed43e
#
_entry.id   51e5a4e37a08f479ddcffab7995ed43e
#
_cell.length_a   1.000
_cell.length_b   1.000
_cell.length_c   1.000
_cell.angle_alpha   90.00
_cell.angle_beta   90.00
_cell.angle_gamma   90.00
#
_symmetry.space_group_name_H-M   'P 1'
#
loop_
_entity.id
_entity.type
_entity.pdbx_description
1 polymer ?
#
loop_
_entity_poly.entity_id
_entity_poly.type
_entity_poly.pdbx_seq_one_letter_code
_entity_poly.pdbx_strand_id
1 'polypeptide(L)' 'MKPNFRKILEMALEEGVRYGYNRAHKHVENPHEDAVVDCVVEGAMNSLYEWFDFEDNYVFD' A
#
# COMPACT_ATOMS: atom_id res chain seq x y z
N MET A 1 15.44 21.39 -11.35
CA MET A 1 14.06 21.01 -11.15
C MET A 1 14.00 19.83 -10.19
N LYS A 2 13.20 19.94 -9.19
CA LYS A 2 13.13 18.89 -8.18
C LYS A 2 11.83 18.09 -8.34
N PRO A 3 11.92 16.80 -8.19
CA PRO A 3 10.70 15.99 -8.22
C PRO A 3 9.81 16.28 -7.02
N ASN A 4 8.53 16.14 -7.24
CA ASN A 4 7.56 16.33 -6.16
C ASN A 4 7.34 15.01 -5.47
N PHE A 5 8.14 14.74 -4.45
CA PHE A 5 8.07 13.45 -3.76
C PHE A 5 6.74 13.26 -3.05
N ARG A 6 6.17 14.35 -2.55
CA ARG A 6 4.88 14.22 -1.88
C ARG A 6 3.81 13.75 -2.86
N LYS A 7 3.82 14.25 -4.07
CA LYS A 7 2.85 13.84 -5.06
C LYS A 7 3.05 12.39 -5.46
N ILE A 8 4.29 12.00 -5.62
CA ILE A 8 4.60 10.62 -5.96
C ILE A 8 4.14 9.69 -4.84
N LEU A 9 4.41 10.07 -3.60
CA LEU A 9 3.99 9.29 -2.45
C LEU A 9 2.47 9.16 -2.39
N GLU A 10 1.78 10.27 -2.65
CA GLU A 10 0.33 10.26 -2.62
C GLU A 10 -0.24 9.33 -3.68
N MET A 11 0.33 9.37 -4.88
CA MET A 11 -0.12 8.48 -5.95
C MET A 11 0.13 7.02 -5.61
N ALA A 12 1.30 6.73 -5.06
CA ALA A 12 1.63 5.36 -4.69
C ALA A 12 0.68 4.84 -3.61
N LEU A 13 0.40 5.67 -2.61
CA LEU A 13 -0.51 5.27 -1.55
C LEU A 13 -1.91 5.04 -2.07
N GLU A 14 -2.40 5.94 -2.90
CA GLU A 14 -3.75 5.81 -3.44
C GLU A 14 -3.88 4.52 -4.23
N GLU A 15 -2.91 4.24 -5.07
CA GLU A 15 -2.94 3.02 -5.87
C GLU A 15 -2.94 1.79 -4.99
N GLY A 16 -2.07 1.77 -3.98
CA GLY A 16 -1.97 0.62 -3.10
C GLY A 16 -3.20 0.43 -2.25
N VAL A 17 -3.74 1.52 -1.72
CA VAL A 17 -4.93 1.44 -0.89
C VAL A 17 -6.11 0.93 -1.69
N ARG A 18 -6.27 1.46 -2.91
CA ARG A 18 -7.37 1.03 -3.76
C ARG A 18 -7.25 -0.44 -4.12
N TYR A 19 -6.04 -0.87 -4.42
CA TYR A 19 -5.81 -2.28 -4.73
C TYR A 19 -6.14 -3.16 -3.54
N GLY A 20 -5.69 -2.78 -2.34
CA GLY A 20 -5.96 -3.56 -1.16
C GLY A 20 -7.43 -3.63 -0.81
N TYR A 21 -8.11 -2.50 -0.97
CA TYR A 21 -9.54 -2.46 -0.70
C TYR A 21 -10.30 -3.39 -1.63
N ASN A 22 -9.97 -3.35 -2.91
CA ASN A 22 -10.63 -4.21 -3.89
C ASN A 22 -10.33 -5.66 -3.62
N ARG A 23 -9.10 -5.96 -3.22
CA ARG A 23 -8.72 -7.33 -2.94
C ARG A 23 -9.49 -7.88 -1.74
N ALA A 24 -9.73 -7.06 -0.73
CA ALA A 24 -10.47 -7.50 0.43
C ALA A 24 -11.91 -7.88 0.08
N HIS A 25 -12.47 -7.23 -0.94
CA HIS A 25 -13.85 -7.48 -1.34
C HIS A 25 -13.98 -8.44 -2.50
N LYS A 26 -12.88 -9.05 -2.93
CA LYS A 26 -12.90 -9.85 -4.14
C LYS A 26 -13.75 -11.10 -3.98
N HIS A 27 -13.63 -11.80 -2.87
CA HIS A 27 -14.32 -13.06 -2.66
C HIS A 27 -15.33 -13.01 -1.54
N VAL A 28 -15.42 -11.89 -0.85
CA VAL A 28 -16.30 -11.73 0.29
C VAL A 28 -17.08 -10.46 0.11
N GLU A 29 -18.39 -10.56 0.21
CA GLU A 29 -19.23 -9.40 0.01
C GLU A 29 -19.07 -8.38 1.13
N ASN A 30 -19.05 -8.88 2.37
CA ASN A 30 -18.92 -8.03 3.52
C ASN A 30 -17.77 -8.53 4.38
N PRO A 31 -16.53 -8.22 3.98
CA PRO A 31 -15.39 -8.67 4.76
C PRO A 31 -15.34 -7.97 6.11
N HIS A 32 -14.77 -8.66 7.07
CA HIS A 32 -14.60 -8.10 8.39
C HIS A 32 -13.67 -6.89 8.32
N GLU A 33 -13.92 -5.93 9.20
CA GLU A 33 -13.15 -4.69 9.20
C GLU A 33 -11.65 -4.97 9.31
N ASP A 34 -11.27 -5.90 10.18
CA ASP A 34 -9.85 -6.20 10.34
C ASP A 34 -9.25 -6.75 9.08
N ALA A 35 -10.00 -7.57 8.34
CA ALA A 35 -9.51 -8.11 7.08
C ALA A 35 -9.31 -7.00 6.05
N VAL A 36 -10.23 -6.05 6.03
CA VAL A 36 -10.12 -4.93 5.10
C VAL A 36 -8.88 -4.11 5.42
N VAL A 37 -8.67 -3.81 6.70
CA VAL A 37 -7.52 -3.01 7.10
C VAL A 37 -6.22 -3.73 6.73
N ASP A 38 -6.15 -5.03 7.00
CA ASP A 38 -4.94 -5.78 6.69
C ASP A 38 -4.65 -5.76 5.20
N CYS A 39 -5.67 -5.95 4.38
CA CYS A 39 -5.47 -5.94 2.93
C CYS A 39 -5.07 -4.56 2.42
N VAL A 40 -5.67 -3.53 2.98
CA VAL A 40 -5.36 -2.16 2.57
C VAL A 40 -3.92 -1.81 2.94
N VAL A 41 -3.52 -2.13 4.15
CA VAL A 41 -2.16 -1.83 4.59
C VAL A 41 -1.16 -2.61 3.74
N GLU A 42 -1.43 -3.88 3.51
CA GLU A 42 -0.53 -4.69 2.68
C GLU A 42 -0.43 -4.14 1.28
N GLY A 43 -1.56 -3.75 0.69
CA GLY A 43 -1.56 -3.17 -0.64
C GLY A 43 -0.77 -1.87 -0.69
N ALA A 44 -0.98 -1.03 0.32
CA ALA A 44 -0.28 0.24 0.37
C ALA A 44 1.23 0.04 0.49
N MET A 45 1.64 -0.88 1.35
CA MET A 45 3.07 -1.13 1.54
C MET A 45 3.69 -1.72 0.29
N ASN A 46 3.00 -2.64 -0.38
CA ASN A 46 3.52 -3.21 -1.61
C ASN A 46 3.70 -2.14 -2.68
N SER A 47 2.74 -1.23 -2.78
CA SER A 47 2.85 -0.15 -3.75
C SER A 47 4.01 0.77 -3.42
N LEU A 48 4.21 1.07 -2.13
CA LEU A 48 5.33 1.90 -1.72
C LEU A 48 6.66 1.24 -2.06
N TYR A 49 6.75 -0.07 -1.88
CA TYR A 49 7.99 -0.77 -2.23
C TYR A 49 8.25 -0.73 -3.73
N GLU A 50 7.22 -0.64 -4.52
CA GLU A 50 7.40 -0.54 -5.96
C GLU A 50 7.92 0.83 -6.38
N TRP A 51 7.38 1.88 -5.74
CA TRP A 51 7.69 3.24 -6.13
C TRP A 51 8.95 3.78 -5.47
N PHE A 52 9.30 3.26 -4.31
CA PHE A 52 10.42 3.75 -3.54
C PHE A 52 11.37 2.62 -3.21
N ASP A 53 12.65 2.93 -3.26
CA ASP A 53 13.67 1.98 -2.93
C ASP A 53 14.09 2.19 -1.48
N PHE A 54 13.61 1.32 -0.61
CA PHE A 54 13.98 1.39 0.79
C PHE A 54 15.25 0.59 1.00
N GLU A 55 16.19 1.20 1.66
CA GLU A 55 17.42 0.49 2.00
C GLU A 55 17.19 -0.34 3.23
N ASP A 56 16.91 -1.59 3.00
CA ASP A 56 16.60 -2.51 4.09
C ASP A 56 17.81 -3.29 4.52
N ASN A 57 18.96 -2.70 4.43
CA ASN A 57 20.14 -3.40 4.90
C ASN A 57 20.23 -3.37 6.40
N TYR A 58 19.43 -2.58 7.05
CA TYR A 58 19.34 -2.72 8.50
C TYR A 58 18.26 -3.72 8.76
N VAL A 59 18.53 -4.56 9.69
CA VAL A 59 17.66 -5.68 9.97
C VAL A 59 16.80 -5.34 11.15
N PHE A 60 15.56 -5.67 11.01
CA PHE A 60 14.65 -5.57 12.13
C PHE A 60 14.66 -6.87 12.87
N ASP A 61 15.14 -6.84 14.03
CA ASP A 61 15.18 -8.09 14.80
C ASP A 61 14.13 -8.08 15.86
#